data_406b55e162f1e35a2ccb09920d945fa8
#
_entry.id   406b55e162f1e35a2ccb09920d945fa8
#
_cell.length_a   1.000
_cell.length_b   1.000
_cell.length_c   1.000
_cell.angle_alpha   90.00
_cell.angle_beta   90.00
_cell.angle_gamma   90.00
#
_symmetry.space_group_name_H-M   'P 1'
#
loop_
_entity.id
_entity.type
_entity.pdbx_description
1 polymer ?
#
loop_
_entity_poly.entity_id
_entity_poly.type
_entity_poly.pdbx_seq_one_letter_code
_entity_poly.pdbx_strand_id
1 'polypeptide(L)'
;MDKFVKLGQDMVLLWSKYKVMYWAGIWNTLKLAFLATLIGCFIGLLCGVLNTIPYTKKDPLPKRFLLKLLRIIIRIYVEVFRGTPMVLQSVFIYYGLPYFSNNALRFDNIFAAALLIVAINTGAYMAESVRGGIISIDPGQTEGAKAIGMTHFQTMVNVIMPQALRNIMPQIGNNYIINVKDTSVMFIIGFTEFFAQHRYIVGVNNMYFPSATIEMIGYLTLTLIASLILRLVEKLMDGSDSYELAQGDQLVMAAGTYSHPDRGTCLLY
;
A
#
# COMPACT_ATOMS: atom_id res chain seq x y z
N MET A 1 -31.61 11.75 26.63
CA MET A 1 -30.97 12.99 26.10
C MET A 1 -29.68 13.34 26.88
N ASP A 2 -29.70 13.15 28.21
CA ASP A 2 -28.60 13.57 29.09
C ASP A 2 -27.21 12.87 28.83
N LYS A 3 -27.23 11.60 28.42
CA LYS A 3 -25.98 10.86 28.18
C LYS A 3 -25.20 11.39 26.98
N PHE A 4 -25.86 11.81 25.91
CA PHE A 4 -25.20 12.40 24.74
C PHE A 4 -24.66 13.80 25.03
N VAL A 5 -25.38 14.59 25.79
CA VAL A 5 -24.94 15.93 26.22
C VAL A 5 -23.70 15.79 27.10
N LYS A 6 -23.72 14.87 28.08
CA LYS A 6 -22.59 14.59 28.94
C LYS A 6 -21.37 14.11 28.12
N LEU A 7 -21.56 13.20 27.16
CA LEU A 7 -20.50 12.73 26.26
C LEU A 7 -19.86 13.92 25.52
N GLY A 8 -20.66 14.83 24.96
CA GLY A 8 -20.18 16.02 24.28
C GLY A 8 -19.34 16.93 25.18
N GLN A 9 -19.82 17.15 26.42
CA GLN A 9 -19.07 17.95 27.41
C GLN A 9 -17.76 17.31 27.80
N ASP A 10 -17.72 16.00 28.04
CA ASP A 10 -16.51 15.24 28.35
C ASP A 10 -15.53 15.27 27.21
N MET A 11 -15.98 15.17 25.96
CA MET A 11 -15.13 15.29 24.75
C MET A 11 -14.51 16.69 24.64
N VAL A 12 -15.30 17.76 24.84
CA VAL A 12 -14.80 19.13 24.82
C VAL A 12 -13.76 19.35 25.93
N LEU A 13 -14.01 18.81 27.12
CA LEU A 13 -13.10 18.88 28.26
C LEU A 13 -11.75 18.18 27.90
N LEU A 14 -11.79 16.95 27.40
CA LEU A 14 -10.61 16.20 27.03
C LEU A 14 -9.85 16.89 25.91
N TRP A 15 -10.55 17.36 24.88
CA TRP A 15 -9.91 18.09 23.78
C TRP A 15 -9.23 19.36 24.24
N SER A 16 -9.90 20.18 25.06
CA SER A 16 -9.31 21.42 25.56
C SER A 16 -8.04 21.18 26.40
N LYS A 17 -8.06 20.12 27.21
CA LYS A 17 -6.94 19.77 28.10
C LYS A 17 -5.77 19.10 27.39
N TYR A 18 -6.05 18.23 26.40
CA TYR A 18 -5.04 17.37 25.77
C TYR A 18 -4.81 17.63 24.27
N LYS A 19 -5.33 18.75 23.72
CA LYS A 19 -5.22 19.07 22.29
C LYS A 19 -3.80 18.97 21.74
N VAL A 20 -2.79 19.41 22.50
CA VAL A 20 -1.38 19.35 22.07
C VAL A 20 -0.93 17.89 21.89
N MET A 21 -1.34 17.00 22.79
CA MET A 21 -1.01 15.57 22.71
C MET A 21 -1.72 14.92 21.53
N TYR A 22 -3.01 15.22 21.33
CA TYR A 22 -3.75 14.71 20.16
C TYR A 22 -3.09 15.16 18.85
N TRP A 23 -2.71 16.44 18.71
CA TRP A 23 -2.04 16.93 17.50
C TRP A 23 -0.66 16.30 17.31
N ALA A 24 0.11 16.10 18.37
CA ALA A 24 1.39 15.40 18.29
C ALA A 24 1.20 13.95 17.84
N GLY A 25 0.18 13.26 18.37
CA GLY A 25 -0.18 11.90 17.95
C GLY A 25 -0.59 11.84 16.49
N ILE A 26 -1.48 12.73 16.03
CA ILE A 26 -1.89 12.85 14.62
C ILE A 26 -0.67 13.05 13.71
N TRP A 27 0.22 13.96 14.07
CA TRP A 27 1.44 14.23 13.30
C TRP A 27 2.33 12.98 13.19
N ASN A 28 2.54 12.27 14.30
CA ASN A 28 3.31 11.04 14.32
C ASN A 28 2.67 9.93 13.47
N THR A 29 1.35 9.78 13.53
CA THR A 29 0.58 8.86 12.68
C THR A 29 0.79 9.17 11.20
N LEU A 30 0.55 10.43 10.79
CA LEU A 30 0.68 10.84 9.38
C LEU A 30 2.12 10.70 8.87
N LYS A 31 3.10 11.12 9.66
CA LYS A 31 4.52 11.01 9.33
C LYS A 31 4.94 9.55 9.15
N LEU A 32 4.56 8.69 10.10
CA LEU A 32 4.88 7.26 10.02
C LEU A 32 4.21 6.61 8.83
N ALA A 33 2.90 6.81 8.64
CA ALA A 33 2.14 6.25 7.53
C ALA A 33 2.71 6.68 6.17
N PHE A 34 3.04 7.97 6.01
CA PHE A 34 3.60 8.50 4.76
C PHE A 34 4.97 7.90 4.43
N LEU A 35 5.90 7.94 5.37
CA LEU A 35 7.25 7.43 5.15
C LEU A 35 7.25 5.90 4.96
N ALA A 36 6.45 5.18 5.74
CA ALA A 36 6.33 3.74 5.61
C ALA A 36 5.71 3.34 4.26
N THR A 37 4.73 4.09 3.76
CA THR A 37 4.15 3.87 2.43
C THR A 37 5.18 4.08 1.34
N LEU A 38 5.95 5.18 1.38
CA LEU A 38 7.00 5.44 0.39
C LEU A 38 8.05 4.33 0.35
N ILE A 39 8.59 3.95 1.52
CA ILE A 39 9.60 2.90 1.61
C ILE A 39 8.99 1.54 1.20
N GLY A 40 7.77 1.24 1.65
CA GLY A 40 7.05 0.02 1.29
C GLY A 40 6.77 -0.07 -0.21
N CYS A 41 6.39 1.03 -0.85
CA CYS A 41 6.24 1.10 -2.31
C CYS A 41 7.55 0.80 -3.03
N PHE A 42 8.67 1.35 -2.54
CA PHE A 42 9.98 1.07 -3.11
C PHE A 42 10.37 -0.41 -2.97
N ILE A 43 10.18 -0.99 -1.77
CA ILE A 43 10.42 -2.42 -1.54
C ILE A 43 9.51 -3.27 -2.44
N GLY A 44 8.22 -2.93 -2.51
CA GLY A 44 7.25 -3.62 -3.34
C GLY A 44 7.56 -3.54 -4.83
N LEU A 45 8.00 -2.36 -5.31
CA LEU A 45 8.44 -2.17 -6.69
C LEU A 45 9.63 -3.07 -7.02
N LEU A 46 10.66 -3.08 -6.17
CA LEU A 46 11.82 -3.95 -6.35
C LEU A 46 11.41 -5.43 -6.40
N CYS A 47 10.65 -5.89 -5.41
CA CYS A 47 10.19 -7.28 -5.34
C CYS A 47 9.29 -7.65 -6.53
N GLY A 48 8.36 -6.79 -6.91
CA GLY A 48 7.44 -7.00 -8.03
C GLY A 48 8.18 -7.10 -9.36
N VAL A 49 9.09 -6.17 -9.64
CA VAL A 49 9.91 -6.18 -10.87
C VAL A 49 10.82 -7.41 -10.91
N LEU A 50 11.53 -7.72 -9.81
CA LEU A 50 12.40 -8.88 -9.74
C LEU A 50 11.65 -10.20 -9.97
N ASN A 51 10.42 -10.28 -9.51
CA ASN A 51 9.56 -11.45 -9.69
C ASN A 51 9.10 -11.65 -11.15
N THR A 52 9.10 -10.58 -11.97
CA THR A 52 8.68 -10.63 -13.37
C THR A 52 9.82 -10.87 -14.35
N ILE A 53 11.11 -10.84 -13.94
CA ILE A 53 12.26 -11.08 -14.83
C ILE A 53 12.13 -12.46 -15.49
N PRO A 54 12.01 -12.57 -16.82
CA PRO A 54 11.86 -13.85 -17.49
C PRO A 54 13.15 -14.65 -17.45
N TYR A 55 13.04 -15.97 -17.37
CA TYR A 55 14.15 -16.89 -17.63
C TYR A 55 13.68 -18.06 -18.47
N THR A 56 14.54 -18.53 -19.36
CA THR A 56 14.27 -19.63 -20.30
C THR A 56 15.18 -20.81 -20.04
N LYS A 57 14.88 -21.96 -20.67
CA LYS A 57 15.75 -23.14 -20.60
C LYS A 57 17.15 -22.89 -21.24
N LYS A 58 17.27 -21.88 -22.11
CA LYS A 58 18.51 -21.48 -22.78
C LYS A 58 19.44 -20.62 -21.94
N ASP A 59 18.91 -20.01 -20.84
CA ASP A 59 19.74 -19.20 -19.94
C ASP A 59 20.76 -20.06 -19.16
N PRO A 60 21.94 -19.50 -18.80
CA PRO A 60 22.92 -20.19 -17.98
C PRO A 60 22.38 -20.71 -16.68
N LEU A 61 22.80 -21.88 -16.24
CA LEU A 61 22.34 -22.52 -14.98
C LEU A 61 22.40 -21.59 -13.76
N PRO A 62 23.49 -20.82 -13.51
CA PRO A 62 23.59 -19.94 -12.36
C PRO A 62 22.52 -18.85 -12.38
N LYS A 63 22.22 -18.24 -13.54
CA LYS A 63 21.15 -17.23 -13.69
C LYS A 63 19.78 -17.83 -13.34
N ARG A 64 19.48 -19.01 -13.87
CA ARG A 64 18.21 -19.71 -13.61
C ARG A 64 18.05 -20.07 -12.13
N PHE A 65 19.11 -20.59 -11.51
CA PHE A 65 19.12 -20.93 -10.10
C PHE A 65 18.92 -19.69 -9.23
N LEU A 66 19.66 -18.61 -9.49
CA LEU A 66 19.57 -17.35 -8.76
C LEU A 66 18.15 -16.75 -8.84
N LEU A 67 17.57 -16.66 -10.04
CA LEU A 67 16.23 -16.10 -10.23
C LEU A 67 15.15 -16.99 -9.57
N LYS A 68 15.31 -18.32 -9.62
CA LYS A 68 14.39 -19.23 -8.93
C LYS A 68 14.48 -19.06 -7.41
N LEU A 69 15.67 -18.99 -6.85
CA LEU A 69 15.91 -18.77 -5.44
C LEU A 69 15.32 -17.42 -4.99
N LEU A 70 15.58 -16.36 -5.74
CA LEU A 70 15.06 -15.03 -5.48
C LEU A 70 13.51 -15.01 -5.44
N ARG A 71 12.86 -15.66 -6.41
CA ARG A 71 11.40 -15.78 -6.43
C ARG A 71 10.84 -16.55 -5.22
N ILE A 72 11.55 -17.59 -4.78
CA ILE A 72 11.16 -18.34 -3.58
C ILE A 72 11.25 -17.43 -2.35
N ILE A 73 12.35 -16.68 -2.20
CA ILE A 73 12.54 -15.75 -1.08
C ILE A 73 11.46 -14.67 -1.09
N ILE A 74 11.20 -14.04 -2.24
CA ILE A 74 10.14 -13.02 -2.37
C ILE A 74 8.77 -13.63 -2.04
N ARG A 75 8.47 -14.84 -2.50
CA ARG A 75 7.21 -15.51 -2.19
C ARG A 75 7.07 -15.75 -0.68
N ILE A 76 8.08 -16.29 -0.03
CA ILE A 76 8.08 -16.52 1.42
C ILE A 76 7.87 -15.20 2.17
N TYR A 77 8.59 -14.14 1.77
CA TYR A 77 8.42 -12.82 2.33
C TYR A 77 6.97 -12.33 2.21
N VAL A 78 6.41 -12.36 1.02
CA VAL A 78 5.03 -11.90 0.75
C VAL A 78 4.02 -12.74 1.54
N GLU A 79 4.13 -14.07 1.53
CA GLU A 79 3.21 -14.97 2.25
C GLU A 79 3.27 -14.75 3.77
N VAL A 80 4.47 -14.60 4.35
CA VAL A 80 4.64 -14.39 5.79
C VAL A 80 4.03 -13.05 6.22
N PHE A 81 4.38 -11.94 5.54
CA PHE A 81 3.93 -10.62 5.96
C PHE A 81 2.46 -10.33 5.62
N ARG A 82 1.89 -10.97 4.62
CA ARG A 82 0.46 -10.88 4.32
C ARG A 82 -0.39 -11.90 5.10
N GLY A 83 0.20 -13.00 5.49
CA GLY A 83 -0.48 -14.09 6.19
C GLY A 83 -0.48 -13.96 7.71
N THR A 84 0.22 -12.98 8.30
CA THR A 84 0.29 -12.80 9.75
C THR A 84 -0.18 -11.41 10.17
N PRO A 85 -0.80 -11.26 11.37
CA PRO A 85 -1.20 -9.96 11.89
C PRO A 85 -0.01 -9.04 12.15
N MET A 86 -0.11 -7.76 11.75
CA MET A 86 0.96 -6.77 11.95
C MET A 86 1.33 -6.56 13.43
N VAL A 87 0.37 -6.74 14.35
CA VAL A 87 0.62 -6.75 15.80
C VAL A 87 1.71 -7.76 16.17
N LEU A 88 1.58 -9.00 15.69
CA LEU A 88 2.54 -10.05 15.98
C LEU A 88 3.88 -9.78 15.31
N GLN A 89 3.86 -9.30 14.07
CA GLN A 89 5.09 -8.88 13.37
C GLN A 89 5.85 -7.82 14.18
N SER A 90 5.13 -6.85 14.76
CA SER A 90 5.72 -5.80 15.59
C SER A 90 6.42 -6.37 16.82
N VAL A 91 5.77 -7.32 17.50
CA VAL A 91 6.34 -7.99 18.67
C VAL A 91 7.58 -8.82 18.29
N PHE A 92 7.48 -9.60 17.20
CA PHE A 92 8.59 -10.45 16.74
C PHE A 92 9.80 -9.64 16.29
N ILE A 93 9.58 -8.54 15.55
CA ILE A 93 10.69 -7.71 15.05
C ILE A 93 11.29 -6.89 16.19
N TYR A 94 10.48 -6.21 17.00
CA TYR A 94 10.99 -5.28 18.00
C TYR A 94 11.58 -5.98 19.24
N TYR A 95 10.91 -7.02 19.73
CA TYR A 95 11.38 -7.76 20.91
C TYR A 95 12.10 -9.06 20.55
N GLY A 96 11.70 -9.74 19.49
CA GLY A 96 12.25 -11.03 19.09
C GLY A 96 13.65 -10.92 18.51
N LEU A 97 13.94 -9.93 17.66
CA LEU A 97 15.30 -9.76 17.10
C LEU A 97 16.36 -9.54 18.18
N PRO A 98 16.18 -8.67 19.18
CA PRO A 98 17.11 -8.57 20.31
C PRO A 98 17.23 -9.87 21.10
N TYR A 99 16.12 -10.55 21.35
CA TYR A 99 16.11 -11.81 22.10
C TYR A 99 16.97 -12.90 21.42
N PHE A 100 16.79 -13.11 20.11
CA PHE A 100 17.54 -14.15 19.37
C PHE A 100 18.97 -13.75 19.04
N SER A 101 19.29 -12.46 18.99
CA SER A 101 20.63 -11.95 18.65
C SER A 101 21.48 -11.57 19.86
N ASN A 102 21.06 -11.92 21.08
CA ASN A 102 21.73 -11.47 22.32
C ASN A 102 21.93 -9.93 22.35
N ASN A 103 20.88 -9.19 22.00
CA ASN A 103 20.84 -7.71 21.87
C ASN A 103 21.74 -7.10 20.78
N ALA A 104 22.33 -7.89 19.89
CA ALA A 104 23.12 -7.34 18.77
C ALA A 104 22.25 -6.58 17.75
N LEU A 105 20.98 -6.98 17.58
CA LEU A 105 20.00 -6.35 16.67
C LEU A 105 18.94 -5.59 17.47
N ARG A 106 19.34 -4.70 18.34
CA ARG A 106 18.43 -3.84 19.12
C ARG A 106 18.16 -2.54 18.38
N PHE A 107 16.91 -2.08 18.46
CA PHE A 107 16.52 -0.76 17.95
C PHE A 107 16.69 0.29 19.04
N ASP A 108 17.56 1.28 18.80
CA ASP A 108 17.75 2.42 19.70
C ASP A 108 16.67 3.49 19.52
N ASN A 109 16.02 3.51 18.34
CA ASN A 109 14.98 4.47 17.99
C ASN A 109 13.66 3.76 17.68
N ILE A 110 12.66 4.01 18.53
CA ILE A 110 11.31 3.43 18.38
C ILE A 110 10.65 3.83 17.05
N PHE A 111 10.84 5.08 16.60
CA PHE A 111 10.32 5.52 15.31
C PHE A 111 10.94 4.74 14.15
N ALA A 112 12.25 4.50 14.19
CA ALA A 112 12.91 3.70 13.15
C ALA A 112 12.41 2.25 13.13
N ALA A 113 12.18 1.65 14.31
CA ALA A 113 11.59 0.33 14.43
C ALA A 113 10.17 0.30 13.86
N ALA A 114 9.28 1.23 14.26
CA ALA A 114 7.93 1.35 13.74
C ALA A 114 7.93 1.55 12.21
N LEU A 115 8.80 2.43 11.71
CA LEU A 115 8.96 2.69 10.28
C LEU A 115 9.36 1.44 9.50
N LEU A 116 10.34 0.69 10.00
CA LEU A 116 10.78 -0.55 9.37
C LEU A 116 9.65 -1.59 9.33
N ILE A 117 8.94 -1.79 10.44
CA ILE A 117 7.87 -2.79 10.56
C ILE A 117 6.75 -2.49 9.57
N VAL A 118 6.23 -1.25 9.58
CA VAL A 118 5.14 -0.84 8.69
C VAL A 118 5.60 -0.86 7.23
N ALA A 119 6.83 -0.40 6.93
CA ALA A 119 7.36 -0.40 5.57
C ALA A 119 7.54 -1.80 5.00
N ILE A 120 8.04 -2.76 5.77
CA ILE A 120 8.19 -4.15 5.33
C ILE A 120 6.81 -4.79 5.10
N ASN A 121 5.87 -4.56 6.00
CA ASN A 121 4.49 -5.05 5.82
C ASN A 121 3.87 -4.47 4.55
N THR A 122 3.89 -3.14 4.38
CA THR A 122 3.39 -2.46 3.18
C THR A 122 4.10 -2.95 1.91
N GLY A 123 5.41 -3.20 1.98
CA GLY A 123 6.21 -3.72 0.88
C GLY A 123 5.72 -5.07 0.37
N ALA A 124 5.27 -5.94 1.26
CA ALA A 124 4.72 -7.25 0.89
C ALA A 124 3.39 -7.10 0.11
N TYR A 125 2.50 -6.20 0.55
CA TYR A 125 1.27 -5.89 -0.20
C TYR A 125 1.57 -5.24 -1.54
N MET A 126 2.50 -4.29 -1.56
CA MET A 126 2.89 -3.59 -2.78
C MET A 126 3.61 -4.51 -3.78
N ALA A 127 4.39 -5.50 -3.34
CA ALA A 127 5.02 -6.47 -4.23
C ALA A 127 4.00 -7.23 -5.09
N GLU A 128 2.87 -7.60 -4.48
CA GLU A 128 1.77 -8.26 -5.19
C GLU A 128 1.01 -7.28 -6.10
N SER A 129 0.76 -6.05 -5.65
CA SER A 129 0.13 -5.00 -6.46
C SER A 129 0.97 -4.65 -7.68
N VAL A 130 2.29 -4.53 -7.53
CA VAL A 130 3.22 -4.26 -8.64
C VAL A 130 3.24 -5.43 -9.62
N ARG A 131 3.32 -6.66 -9.11
CA ARG A 131 3.23 -7.87 -9.96
C ARG A 131 1.91 -7.90 -10.76
N GLY A 132 0.79 -7.63 -10.10
CA GLY A 132 -0.52 -7.56 -10.74
C GLY A 132 -0.59 -6.45 -11.79
N GLY A 133 -0.10 -5.25 -11.48
CA GLY A 133 -0.07 -4.11 -12.39
C GLY A 133 0.80 -4.37 -13.63
N ILE A 134 1.93 -5.07 -13.49
CA ILE A 134 2.76 -5.45 -14.64
C ILE A 134 2.05 -6.49 -15.51
N ILE A 135 1.40 -7.49 -14.90
CA ILE A 135 0.70 -8.57 -15.62
C ILE A 135 -0.57 -8.05 -16.30
N SER A 136 -1.18 -7.00 -15.80
CA SER A 136 -2.40 -6.40 -16.41
C SER A 136 -2.14 -5.66 -17.73
N ILE A 137 -0.87 -5.39 -18.07
CA ILE A 137 -0.52 -4.75 -19.34
C ILE A 137 -0.67 -5.77 -20.47
N ASP A 138 -1.30 -5.33 -21.57
CA ASP A 138 -1.50 -6.15 -22.76
C ASP A 138 -0.17 -6.76 -23.25
N PRO A 139 -0.06 -8.09 -23.43
CA PRO A 139 1.11 -8.75 -23.95
C PRO A 139 1.59 -8.19 -25.30
N GLY A 140 0.67 -7.67 -26.13
CA GLY A 140 0.98 -7.01 -27.40
C GLY A 140 1.94 -5.82 -27.24
N GLN A 141 1.90 -5.11 -26.10
CA GLN A 141 2.87 -4.05 -25.80
C GLN A 141 4.32 -4.58 -25.72
N THR A 142 4.48 -5.75 -25.10
CA THR A 142 5.78 -6.43 -25.01
C THR A 142 6.22 -6.99 -26.36
N GLU A 143 5.29 -7.54 -27.13
CA GLU A 143 5.57 -8.11 -28.44
C GLU A 143 5.93 -7.01 -29.45
N GLY A 144 5.16 -5.92 -29.48
CA GLY A 144 5.44 -4.75 -30.32
C GLY A 144 6.80 -4.11 -30.02
N ALA A 145 7.12 -3.92 -28.73
CA ALA A 145 8.43 -3.42 -28.34
C ALA A 145 9.60 -4.33 -28.80
N LYS A 146 9.43 -5.64 -28.69
CA LYS A 146 10.41 -6.61 -29.19
C LYS A 146 10.53 -6.61 -30.72
N ALA A 147 9.43 -6.43 -31.44
CA ALA A 147 9.41 -6.39 -32.90
C ALA A 147 10.26 -5.23 -33.47
N ILE A 148 10.33 -4.09 -32.75
CA ILE A 148 11.20 -2.97 -33.10
C ILE A 148 12.61 -3.07 -32.49
N GLY A 149 13.00 -4.26 -31.95
CA GLY A 149 14.34 -4.55 -31.46
C GLY A 149 14.66 -4.10 -30.05
N MET A 150 13.66 -3.72 -29.23
CA MET A 150 13.91 -3.35 -27.83
C MET A 150 14.35 -4.57 -27.00
N THR A 151 15.36 -4.38 -26.18
CA THR A 151 15.76 -5.36 -25.17
C THR A 151 14.67 -5.48 -24.09
N HIS A 152 14.68 -6.57 -23.32
CA HIS A 152 13.73 -6.75 -22.22
C HIS A 152 13.77 -5.58 -21.23
N PHE A 153 14.96 -5.08 -20.89
CA PHE A 153 15.11 -3.94 -19.97
C PHE A 153 14.51 -2.66 -20.57
N GLN A 154 14.80 -2.36 -21.84
CA GLN A 154 14.21 -1.21 -22.53
C GLN A 154 12.69 -1.30 -22.61
N THR A 155 12.15 -2.47 -22.96
CA THR A 155 10.71 -2.73 -22.96
C THR A 155 10.09 -2.49 -21.57
N MET A 156 10.73 -3.04 -20.52
CA MET A 156 10.23 -2.88 -19.15
C MET A 156 10.22 -1.42 -18.71
N VAL A 157 11.31 -0.69 -18.91
CA VAL A 157 11.45 0.69 -18.41
C VAL A 157 10.63 1.70 -19.24
N ASN A 158 10.63 1.57 -20.57
CA ASN A 158 10.07 2.58 -21.45
C ASN A 158 8.61 2.31 -21.86
N VAL A 159 8.15 1.05 -21.81
CA VAL A 159 6.81 0.68 -22.29
C VAL A 159 5.92 0.17 -21.15
N ILE A 160 6.40 -0.84 -20.41
CA ILE A 160 5.58 -1.55 -19.43
C ILE A 160 5.47 -0.76 -18.13
N MET A 161 6.60 -0.31 -17.56
CA MET A 161 6.62 0.31 -16.24
C MET A 161 5.81 1.62 -16.17
N PRO A 162 5.85 2.55 -17.16
CA PRO A 162 5.03 3.75 -17.10
C PRO A 162 3.53 3.44 -17.09
N GLN A 163 3.09 2.41 -17.83
CA GLN A 163 1.69 1.97 -17.85
C GLN A 163 1.33 1.25 -16.54
N ALA A 164 2.18 0.34 -16.09
CA ALA A 164 1.97 -0.39 -14.83
C ALA A 164 1.88 0.56 -13.63
N LEU A 165 2.73 1.59 -13.55
CA LEU A 165 2.67 2.57 -12.46
C LEU A 165 1.34 3.32 -12.42
N ARG A 166 0.76 3.69 -13.57
CA ARG A 166 -0.58 4.29 -13.60
C ARG A 166 -1.63 3.35 -13.00
N ASN A 167 -1.59 2.06 -13.35
CA ASN A 167 -2.52 1.06 -12.83
C ASN A 167 -2.33 0.79 -11.32
N ILE A 168 -1.12 1.03 -10.79
CA ILE A 168 -0.77 0.77 -9.38
C ILE A 168 -1.04 2.00 -8.49
N MET A 169 -1.09 3.20 -9.04
CA MET A 169 -1.25 4.44 -8.26
C MET A 169 -2.45 4.44 -7.32
N PRO A 170 -3.66 4.00 -7.71
CA PRO A 170 -4.79 3.90 -6.79
C PRO A 170 -4.48 2.99 -5.59
N GLN A 171 -3.75 1.89 -5.83
CA GLN A 171 -3.36 0.96 -4.78
C GLN A 171 -2.31 1.56 -3.82
N ILE A 172 -1.39 2.40 -4.32
CA ILE A 172 -0.44 3.15 -3.47
C ILE A 172 -1.20 4.06 -2.51
N GLY A 173 -2.14 4.84 -3.03
CA GLY A 173 -2.97 5.72 -2.22
C GLY A 173 -3.84 4.96 -1.21
N ASN A 174 -4.42 3.83 -1.61
CA ASN A 174 -5.18 2.98 -0.70
C ASN A 174 -4.31 2.41 0.43
N ASN A 175 -3.09 1.97 0.13
CA ASN A 175 -2.15 1.52 1.16
C ASN A 175 -1.78 2.64 2.14
N TYR A 176 -1.65 3.89 1.68
CA TYR A 176 -1.45 5.02 2.59
C TYR A 176 -2.63 5.19 3.56
N ILE A 177 -3.87 5.15 3.06
CA ILE A 177 -5.10 5.24 3.87
C ILE A 177 -5.17 4.08 4.90
N ILE A 178 -4.80 2.88 4.50
CA ILE A 178 -4.71 1.71 5.38
C ILE A 178 -3.64 1.96 6.44
N ASN A 179 -2.44 2.38 6.06
CA ASN A 179 -1.33 2.63 6.97
C ASN A 179 -1.67 3.71 8.02
N VAL A 180 -2.44 4.76 7.67
CA VAL A 180 -2.91 5.76 8.65
C VAL A 180 -3.62 5.10 9.82
N LYS A 181 -4.41 4.05 9.58
CA LYS A 181 -5.10 3.30 10.65
C LYS A 181 -4.19 2.27 11.31
N ASP A 182 -3.44 1.55 10.51
CA ASP A 182 -2.63 0.41 10.94
C ASP A 182 -1.41 0.82 11.77
N THR A 183 -0.94 2.08 11.65
CA THR A 183 0.08 2.63 12.55
C THR A 183 -0.36 2.60 14.02
N SER A 184 -1.66 2.55 14.31
CA SER A 184 -2.19 2.41 15.67
C SER A 184 -1.67 1.17 16.39
N VAL A 185 -1.33 0.11 15.65
CA VAL A 185 -0.75 -1.11 16.20
C VAL A 185 0.64 -0.87 16.84
N MET A 186 1.34 0.18 16.41
CA MET A 186 2.70 0.48 16.90
C MET A 186 2.74 0.93 18.38
N PHE A 187 1.59 1.20 19.01
CA PHE A 187 1.54 1.45 20.45
C PHE A 187 2.12 0.27 21.26
N ILE A 188 2.06 -0.96 20.74
CA ILE A 188 2.54 -2.17 21.43
C ILE A 188 4.05 -2.17 21.64
N ILE A 189 4.79 -1.49 20.78
CA ILE A 189 6.24 -1.31 20.91
C ILE A 189 6.59 0.02 21.62
N GLY A 190 5.58 0.77 22.09
CA GLY A 190 5.75 2.04 22.79
C GLY A 190 5.86 3.27 21.87
N PHE A 191 5.52 3.16 20.58
CA PHE A 191 5.50 4.32 19.69
C PHE A 191 4.27 5.20 19.98
N THR A 192 4.52 6.50 20.24
CA THR A 192 3.50 7.48 20.64
C THR A 192 2.85 8.13 19.41
N GLU A 193 1.94 7.43 18.78
CA GLU A 193 1.06 7.91 17.72
C GLU A 193 -0.34 8.26 18.28
N PHE A 194 -1.33 8.49 17.45
CA PHE A 194 -2.63 8.99 17.87
C PHE A 194 -3.37 8.04 18.83
N PHE A 195 -3.38 6.72 18.56
CA PHE A 195 -3.99 5.73 19.46
C PHE A 195 -3.24 5.59 20.80
N ALA A 196 -1.92 5.70 20.79
CA ALA A 196 -1.15 5.70 22.01
C ALA A 196 -1.48 6.89 22.92
N GLN A 197 -1.81 8.06 22.36
CA GLN A 197 -2.28 9.22 23.12
C GLN A 197 -3.64 8.95 23.79
N HIS A 198 -4.58 8.31 23.08
CA HIS A 198 -5.83 7.85 23.68
C HIS A 198 -5.58 6.97 24.89
N ARG A 199 -4.74 5.95 24.74
CA ARG A 199 -4.42 5.01 25.84
C ARG A 199 -3.85 5.74 27.06
N TYR A 200 -2.97 6.70 26.84
CA TYR A 200 -2.42 7.52 27.91
C TYR A 200 -3.50 8.37 28.59
N ILE A 201 -4.30 9.09 27.82
CA ILE A 201 -5.36 9.98 28.34
C ILE A 201 -6.38 9.21 29.14
N VAL A 202 -6.77 8.01 28.67
CA VAL A 202 -7.68 7.12 29.41
C VAL A 202 -7.05 6.66 30.72
N GLY A 203 -5.77 6.30 30.72
CA GLY A 203 -5.06 5.90 31.95
C GLY A 203 -5.03 7.00 33.03
N VAL A 204 -5.03 8.28 32.62
CA VAL A 204 -4.99 9.42 33.56
C VAL A 204 -6.39 9.85 34.03
N ASN A 205 -7.43 9.77 33.16
CA ASN A 205 -8.73 10.38 33.44
C ASN A 205 -9.85 9.35 33.65
N ASN A 206 -9.64 8.08 33.37
CA ASN A 206 -10.64 7.01 33.33
C ASN A 206 -11.83 7.29 32.40
N MET A 207 -11.69 8.23 31.46
CA MET A 207 -12.71 8.60 30.48
C MET A 207 -12.52 7.84 29.17
N TYR A 208 -12.80 6.51 29.19
CA TYR A 208 -12.54 5.64 28.05
C TYR A 208 -13.37 6.02 26.82
N PHE A 209 -14.71 6.06 26.98
CA PHE A 209 -15.61 6.24 25.85
C PHE A 209 -15.53 7.64 25.20
N PRO A 210 -15.47 8.76 25.95
CA PRO A 210 -15.26 10.09 25.37
C PRO A 210 -13.95 10.19 24.59
N SER A 211 -12.85 9.66 25.12
CA SER A 211 -11.55 9.68 24.46
C SER A 211 -11.54 8.81 23.18
N ALA A 212 -12.12 7.60 23.25
CA ALA A 212 -12.26 6.73 22.09
C ALA A 212 -13.10 7.36 20.97
N THR A 213 -14.15 8.13 21.34
CA THR A 213 -14.99 8.83 20.37
C THR A 213 -14.21 9.94 19.65
N ILE A 214 -13.40 10.73 20.38
CA ILE A 214 -12.52 11.73 19.78
C ILE A 214 -11.60 11.07 18.76
N GLU A 215 -11.01 9.95 19.13
CA GLU A 215 -10.06 9.24 18.29
C GLU A 215 -10.70 8.62 17.05
N MET A 216 -11.87 8.00 17.21
CA MET A 216 -12.63 7.45 16.09
C MET A 216 -12.97 8.55 15.07
N ILE A 217 -13.45 9.73 15.55
CA ILE A 217 -13.71 10.89 14.69
C ILE A 217 -12.42 11.38 14.04
N GLY A 218 -11.31 11.43 14.78
CA GLY A 218 -10.01 11.83 14.28
C GLY A 218 -9.52 10.93 13.15
N TYR A 219 -9.47 9.62 13.33
CA TYR A 219 -9.09 8.67 12.28
C TYR A 219 -10.02 8.73 11.07
N LEU A 220 -11.34 8.83 11.30
CA LEU A 220 -12.31 8.98 10.20
C LEU A 220 -12.02 10.25 9.39
N THR A 221 -11.78 11.38 10.07
CA THR A 221 -11.44 12.64 9.41
C THR A 221 -10.15 12.53 8.60
N LEU A 222 -9.09 11.96 9.19
CA LEU A 222 -7.81 11.77 8.50
C LEU A 222 -7.94 10.88 7.26
N THR A 223 -8.67 9.77 7.36
CA THR A 223 -8.86 8.84 6.24
C THR A 223 -9.77 9.43 5.16
N LEU A 224 -10.79 10.21 5.52
CA LEU A 224 -11.63 10.93 4.55
C LEU A 224 -10.82 11.99 3.78
N ILE A 225 -10.01 12.79 4.47
CA ILE A 225 -9.14 13.78 3.83
C ILE A 225 -8.16 13.08 2.88
N ALA A 226 -7.50 12.01 3.34
CA ALA A 226 -6.59 11.22 2.51
C ALA A 226 -7.30 10.64 1.28
N SER A 227 -8.53 10.13 1.43
CA SER A 227 -9.33 9.60 0.33
C SER A 227 -9.73 10.67 -0.68
N LEU A 228 -10.06 11.88 -0.21
CA LEU A 228 -10.38 13.00 -1.11
C LEU A 228 -9.15 13.45 -1.91
N ILE A 229 -7.98 13.53 -1.25
CA ILE A 229 -6.72 13.85 -1.92
C ILE A 229 -6.39 12.77 -2.97
N LEU A 230 -6.55 11.50 -2.63
CA LEU A 230 -6.30 10.38 -3.54
C LEU A 230 -7.18 10.48 -4.80
N ARG A 231 -8.50 10.67 -4.64
CA ARG A 231 -9.43 10.85 -5.77
C ARG A 231 -9.06 12.04 -6.66
N LEU A 232 -8.57 13.14 -6.05
CA LEU A 232 -8.09 14.28 -6.81
C LEU A 232 -6.84 13.94 -7.64
N VAL A 233 -5.88 13.22 -7.05
CA VAL A 233 -4.67 12.75 -7.73
C VAL A 233 -5.03 11.80 -8.87
N GLU A 234 -5.92 10.83 -8.63
CA GLU A 234 -6.41 9.89 -9.66
C GLU A 234 -7.03 10.65 -10.83
N LYS A 235 -7.94 11.60 -10.56
CA LYS A 235 -8.56 12.43 -11.59
C LYS A 235 -7.55 13.25 -12.42
N LEU A 236 -6.48 13.73 -11.79
CA LEU A 236 -5.41 14.44 -12.50
C LEU A 236 -4.55 13.51 -13.36
N MET A 237 -4.48 12.23 -13.01
CA MET A 237 -3.69 11.24 -13.75
C MET A 237 -4.46 10.60 -14.91
N ASP A 238 -5.78 10.49 -14.84
CA ASP A 238 -6.61 9.86 -15.87
C ASP A 238 -6.63 10.67 -17.19
N GLY A 239 -6.08 11.89 -17.18
CA GLY A 239 -6.07 12.77 -18.36
C GLY A 239 -7.46 13.35 -18.66
N SER A 240 -7.55 14.24 -19.65
CA SER A 240 -8.85 14.76 -20.09
C SER A 240 -9.64 13.65 -20.77
N ASP A 241 -10.95 13.56 -20.50
CA ASP A 241 -11.94 12.69 -21.15
C ASP A 241 -12.08 12.95 -22.66
N SER A 242 -11.14 13.64 -23.28
CA SER A 242 -11.14 14.05 -24.68
C SER A 242 -10.66 12.98 -25.67
N TYR A 243 -10.36 11.76 -25.22
CA TYR A 243 -10.44 10.59 -26.10
C TYR A 243 -11.89 10.09 -26.12
N GLU A 244 -12.81 10.84 -26.65
CA GLU A 244 -13.85 10.21 -27.43
C GLU A 244 -13.10 9.45 -28.52
N LEU A 245 -12.92 8.13 -28.31
CA LEU A 245 -12.76 7.23 -29.42
C LEU A 245 -13.88 7.62 -30.36
N ALA A 246 -13.55 8.13 -31.56
CA ALA A 246 -14.53 8.39 -32.59
C ALA A 246 -15.44 7.17 -32.58
N GLN A 247 -16.66 7.35 -32.09
CA GLN A 247 -17.60 6.26 -31.95
C GLN A 247 -17.62 5.59 -33.30
N GLY A 248 -17.36 4.29 -33.34
CA GLY A 248 -17.11 3.53 -34.54
C GLY A 248 -18.26 3.43 -35.55
N ASP A 249 -19.20 4.38 -35.53
CA ASP A 249 -20.27 4.56 -36.49
C ASP A 249 -19.79 5.00 -37.87
N GLN A 250 -18.52 5.24 -38.06
CA GLN A 250 -17.94 5.65 -39.35
C GLN A 250 -16.91 4.67 -39.92
N LEU A 251 -16.61 3.58 -39.27
CA LEU A 251 -16.03 2.44 -39.96
C LEU A 251 -17.16 1.74 -40.70
N VAL A 252 -17.59 2.35 -41.82
CA VAL A 252 -18.29 1.59 -42.87
C VAL A 252 -17.39 0.43 -43.20
N MET A 253 -17.73 -0.76 -42.68
CA MET A 253 -17.01 -1.99 -43.02
C MET A 253 -17.03 -2.12 -44.52
N ALA A 254 -15.85 -1.99 -45.15
CA ALA A 254 -15.72 -2.31 -46.56
C ALA A 254 -16.18 -3.75 -46.76
N ALA A 255 -17.04 -3.96 -47.73
CA ALA A 255 -17.57 -5.28 -48.06
C ALA A 255 -16.40 -6.27 -48.21
N GLY A 256 -16.29 -7.26 -47.33
CA GLY A 256 -15.19 -8.23 -47.29
C GLY A 256 -14.45 -8.32 -45.96
N THR A 257 -14.74 -7.49 -44.97
CA THR A 257 -14.16 -7.63 -43.64
C THR A 257 -14.86 -8.76 -42.87
N TYR A 258 -14.10 -9.72 -42.37
CA TYR A 258 -14.62 -10.85 -41.58
C TYR A 258 -15.46 -10.34 -40.42
N SER A 259 -16.74 -10.70 -40.41
CA SER A 259 -17.60 -10.61 -39.24
C SER A 259 -17.10 -11.69 -38.26
N HIS A 260 -16.51 -11.25 -37.13
CA HIS A 260 -16.38 -12.18 -36.03
C HIS A 260 -17.77 -12.63 -35.61
N PRO A 261 -18.03 -13.94 -35.53
CA PRO A 261 -19.27 -14.43 -34.96
C PRO A 261 -19.38 -13.89 -33.54
N ASP A 262 -20.55 -13.35 -33.23
CA ASP A 262 -20.90 -12.82 -31.91
C ASP A 262 -20.32 -13.69 -30.82
N ARG A 263 -19.46 -13.12 -29.97
CA ARG A 263 -19.19 -13.71 -28.68
C ARG A 263 -20.44 -13.52 -27.83
N GLY A 264 -21.44 -14.39 -28.15
CA GLY A 264 -22.55 -14.57 -27.28
C GLY A 264 -22.05 -14.87 -25.89
N THR A 265 -22.46 -14.01 -24.99
CA THR A 265 -22.68 -14.30 -23.56
C THR A 265 -21.81 -15.40 -22.97
N CYS A 266 -20.64 -15.04 -22.45
CA CYS A 266 -20.09 -15.72 -21.30
C CYS A 266 -20.56 -14.99 -20.06
N LEU A 267 -21.81 -15.26 -19.70
CA LEU A 267 -22.33 -15.06 -18.36
C LEU A 267 -21.76 -16.19 -17.50
N LEU A 268 -21.29 -15.79 -16.31
CA LEU A 268 -21.18 -16.61 -15.09
C LEU A 268 -20.03 -17.65 -15.06
N TYR A 269 -18.98 -17.36 -14.35
CA TYR A 269 -18.72 -17.75 -12.94
C TYR A 269 -17.51 -17.00 -12.43
#